data_0a42a81691e0525e29f952db577db5ef
#
_entry.id   0a42a81691e0525e29f952db577db5ef
#
_cell.length_a   1.000
_cell.length_b   1.000
_cell.length_c   1.000
_cell.angle_alpha   90.00
_cell.angle_beta   90.00
_cell.angle_gamma   90.00
#
_symmetry.space_group_name_H-M   'P 1'
#
loop_
_entity.id
_entity.type
_entity.pdbx_description
1 polymer ?
#
loop_
_entity_poly.entity_id
_entity_poly.type
_entity_poly.pdbx_seq_one_letter_code
_entity_poly.pdbx_strand_id
1 'polypeptide(L)'
;MIRHEDVYRIGRIGKPHGVGGELSFMFDDDVFDRCDAEYLVLDIDGILVPFFMESYRFNSGTTALVKFCGIDSQERARDLTGCAVYFPRNLSDSSDDTVTWSEIIGFTLTDTNSGQSVGTVRSVDSSTANLLFEVEPPEGGDILIPANEDLIDSFDVERREIKMRLPEGLLDLHRL
;
A
#
# COMPACT_ATOMS: atom_id res chain seq x y z
N MET A 1 2.46 -14.86 -18.63
CA MET A 1 3.78 -14.69 -17.98
C MET A 1 3.72 -13.39 -17.19
N ILE A 2 4.05 -13.43 -15.90
CA ILE A 2 4.07 -12.24 -15.04
C ILE A 2 5.32 -11.43 -15.38
N ARG A 3 5.16 -10.12 -15.60
CA ARG A 3 6.27 -9.21 -15.91
C ARG A 3 6.64 -8.37 -14.68
N HIS A 4 7.89 -7.95 -14.58
CA HIS A 4 8.35 -7.08 -13.48
C HIS A 4 7.59 -5.75 -13.39
N GLU A 5 7.07 -5.26 -14.52
CA GLU A 5 6.24 -4.05 -14.56
C GLU A 5 4.84 -4.23 -13.95
N ASP A 6 4.35 -5.49 -13.92
CA ASP A 6 3.03 -5.84 -13.40
C ASP A 6 3.02 -6.09 -11.88
N VAL A 7 4.20 -6.13 -11.26
CA VAL A 7 4.39 -6.43 -9.85
C VAL A 7 5.33 -5.42 -9.16
N TYR A 8 5.30 -5.38 -7.85
CA TYR A 8 6.28 -4.64 -7.06
C TYR A 8 6.75 -5.48 -5.87
N ARG A 9 7.97 -5.24 -5.45
CA ARG A 9 8.59 -6.00 -4.36
C ARG A 9 7.98 -5.60 -3.02
N ILE A 10 7.59 -6.61 -2.22
CA ILE A 10 7.05 -6.42 -0.87
C ILE A 10 7.88 -7.07 0.23
N GLY A 11 8.88 -7.87 -0.13
CA GLY A 11 9.72 -8.51 0.87
C GLY A 11 10.62 -9.61 0.32
N ARG A 12 10.99 -10.53 1.19
CA ARG A 12 11.90 -11.63 0.89
C ARG A 12 11.58 -12.86 1.73
N ILE A 13 11.73 -14.04 1.15
CA ILE A 13 11.66 -15.30 1.86
C ILE A 13 12.92 -15.52 2.69
N GLY A 14 12.74 -15.83 3.94
CA GLY A 14 13.81 -16.20 4.87
C GLY A 14 13.97 -17.71 5.01
N LYS A 15 14.39 -18.14 6.19
CA LYS A 15 14.68 -19.56 6.47
C LYS A 15 13.41 -20.38 6.63
N PRO A 16 13.45 -21.69 6.30
CA PRO A 16 12.38 -22.61 6.65
C PRO A 16 12.14 -22.66 8.16
N HIS A 17 10.88 -22.77 8.55
CA HIS A 17 10.46 -22.91 9.94
C HIS A 17 9.82 -24.29 10.13
N GLY A 18 10.43 -25.12 10.98
CA GLY A 18 9.96 -26.48 11.19
C GLY A 18 10.20 -27.42 9.99
N VAL A 19 9.53 -28.54 9.99
CA VAL A 19 9.69 -29.61 8.99
C VAL A 19 8.53 -29.68 7.98
N GLY A 20 7.47 -28.92 8.21
CA GLY A 20 6.24 -28.95 7.39
C GLY A 20 6.26 -28.05 6.16
N GLY A 21 7.38 -27.39 5.87
CA GLY A 21 7.50 -26.50 4.71
C GLY A 21 7.07 -25.06 4.95
N GLU A 22 6.81 -24.65 6.18
CA GLU A 22 6.59 -23.24 6.52
C GLU A 22 7.88 -22.44 6.29
N LEU A 23 7.72 -21.21 5.79
CA LEU A 23 8.80 -20.29 5.50
C LEU A 23 8.64 -18.99 6.26
N SER A 24 9.74 -18.46 6.76
CA SER A 24 9.78 -17.10 7.27
C SER A 24 9.70 -16.13 6.09
N PHE A 25 8.77 -15.20 6.16
CA PHE A 25 8.59 -14.15 5.17
C PHE A 25 8.81 -12.79 5.83
N MET A 26 9.91 -12.15 5.47
CA MET A 26 10.20 -10.78 5.88
C MET A 26 9.58 -9.84 4.87
N PHE A 27 8.65 -8.99 5.32
CA PHE A 27 7.93 -8.08 4.45
C PHE A 27 8.17 -6.62 4.86
N ASP A 28 8.18 -5.76 3.85
CA ASP A 28 8.24 -4.32 3.99
C ASP A 28 6.83 -3.70 3.87
N ASP A 29 5.90 -4.45 3.26
CA ASP A 29 4.51 -4.08 3.04
C ASP A 29 3.60 -5.28 3.29
N ASP A 30 2.58 -5.10 4.13
CA ASP A 30 1.60 -6.11 4.51
C ASP A 30 0.38 -6.16 3.56
N VAL A 31 0.52 -5.66 2.35
CA VAL A 31 -0.53 -5.61 1.33
C VAL A 31 -1.20 -6.96 1.10
N PHE A 32 -0.46 -8.06 1.20
CA PHE A 32 -0.99 -9.42 1.04
C PHE A 32 -2.06 -9.77 2.09
N ASP A 33 -1.96 -9.25 3.30
CA ASP A 33 -2.94 -9.42 4.37
C ASP A 33 -4.14 -8.48 4.17
N ARG A 34 -3.88 -7.22 3.89
CA ARG A 34 -4.92 -6.21 3.66
C ARG A 34 -5.81 -6.53 2.46
N CYS A 35 -5.25 -7.16 1.42
CA CYS A 35 -5.96 -7.52 0.20
C CYS A 35 -6.51 -8.95 0.21
N ASP A 36 -6.35 -9.70 1.30
CA ASP A 36 -6.74 -11.11 1.41
C ASP A 36 -6.22 -11.93 0.20
N ALA A 37 -4.93 -11.78 -0.08
CA ALA A 37 -4.32 -12.35 -1.27
C ALA A 37 -4.23 -13.87 -1.20
N GLU A 38 -4.62 -14.53 -2.27
CA GLU A 38 -4.53 -15.99 -2.38
C GLU A 38 -3.11 -16.47 -2.71
N TYR A 39 -2.28 -15.61 -3.33
CA TYR A 39 -0.92 -15.97 -3.76
C TYR A 39 0.06 -14.80 -3.65
N LEU A 40 1.33 -15.16 -3.59
CA LEU A 40 2.46 -14.25 -3.70
C LEU A 40 3.28 -14.61 -4.94
N VAL A 41 3.99 -13.66 -5.49
CA VAL A 41 4.89 -13.88 -6.64
C VAL A 41 6.33 -13.94 -6.14
N LEU A 42 7.02 -15.04 -6.39
CA LEU A 42 8.42 -15.23 -6.02
C LEU A 42 9.30 -15.15 -7.27
N ASP A 43 10.43 -14.48 -7.12
CA ASP A 43 11.48 -14.47 -8.14
C ASP A 43 12.39 -15.69 -7.95
N ILE A 44 12.32 -16.63 -8.86
CA ILE A 44 13.16 -17.83 -8.90
C ILE A 44 14.06 -17.74 -10.12
N ASP A 45 15.33 -17.46 -9.88
CA ASP A 45 16.37 -17.35 -10.94
C ASP A 45 15.99 -16.35 -12.07
N GLY A 46 15.33 -15.25 -11.70
CA GLY A 46 14.87 -14.22 -12.65
C GLY A 46 13.50 -14.50 -13.27
N ILE A 47 12.82 -15.56 -12.84
CA ILE A 47 11.48 -15.92 -13.29
C ILE A 47 10.46 -15.64 -12.20
N LEU A 48 9.45 -14.84 -12.51
CA LEU A 48 8.36 -14.54 -11.59
C LEU A 48 7.32 -15.66 -11.62
N VAL A 49 7.16 -16.37 -10.50
CA VAL A 49 6.28 -17.52 -10.34
C VAL A 49 5.26 -17.25 -9.24
N PRO A 50 3.95 -17.42 -9.50
CA PRO A 50 2.93 -17.31 -8.47
C PRO A 50 2.94 -18.54 -7.57
N PHE A 51 2.99 -18.32 -6.25
CA PHE A 51 2.86 -19.35 -5.23
C PHE A 51 1.60 -19.11 -4.40
N PHE A 52 0.68 -20.04 -4.44
CA PHE A 52 -0.55 -19.95 -3.66
C PHE A 52 -0.26 -20.23 -2.18
N MET A 53 -0.82 -19.42 -1.32
CA MET A 53 -0.69 -19.57 0.12
C MET A 53 -1.76 -20.53 0.64
N GLU A 54 -1.33 -21.56 1.37
CA GLU A 54 -2.24 -22.43 2.10
C GLU A 54 -2.68 -21.78 3.42
N SER A 55 -1.72 -21.17 4.11
CA SER A 55 -1.93 -20.42 5.34
C SER A 55 -0.77 -19.50 5.63
N TYR A 56 -1.00 -18.48 6.44
CA TYR A 56 0.06 -17.64 6.98
C TYR A 56 -0.36 -17.10 8.35
N ARG A 57 0.64 -16.71 9.13
CA ARG A 57 0.44 -16.07 10.44
C ARG A 57 1.56 -15.07 10.70
N PHE A 58 1.25 -13.99 11.35
CA PHE A 58 2.25 -13.01 11.76
C PHE A 58 3.07 -13.52 12.95
N ASN A 59 4.39 -13.41 12.84
CA ASN A 59 5.33 -13.73 13.91
C ASN A 59 5.85 -12.46 14.60
N SER A 60 5.95 -11.37 13.84
CA SER A 60 6.31 -10.04 14.33
C SER A 60 5.72 -8.97 13.40
N GLY A 61 5.96 -7.69 13.69
CA GLY A 61 5.47 -6.57 12.87
C GLY A 61 5.99 -6.55 11.43
N THR A 62 7.09 -7.27 11.14
CA THR A 62 7.74 -7.30 9.82
C THR A 62 8.02 -8.71 9.30
N THR A 63 7.56 -9.74 10.03
CA THR A 63 7.81 -11.14 9.69
C THR A 63 6.54 -11.96 9.86
N ALA A 64 6.20 -12.74 8.84
CA ALA A 64 5.15 -13.75 8.86
C ALA A 64 5.72 -15.13 8.60
N LEU A 65 5.01 -16.16 9.03
CA LEU A 65 5.26 -17.55 8.66
C LEU A 65 4.23 -17.92 7.59
N VAL A 66 4.70 -18.31 6.41
CA VAL A 66 3.86 -18.62 5.26
C VAL A 66 4.01 -20.08 4.88
N LYS A 67 2.92 -20.75 4.65
CA LYS A 67 2.84 -22.09 4.07
C LYS A 67 2.32 -21.97 2.64
N PHE A 68 3.13 -22.38 1.67
CA PHE A 68 2.71 -22.44 0.27
C PHE A 68 2.17 -23.82 -0.10
N CYS A 69 1.18 -23.84 -0.98
CA CYS A 69 0.65 -25.06 -1.54
C CYS A 69 1.74 -25.84 -2.30
N GLY A 70 1.85 -27.13 -2.03
CA GLY A 70 2.85 -27.98 -2.67
C GLY A 70 4.26 -27.92 -2.07
N ILE A 71 4.49 -27.09 -1.06
CA ILE A 71 5.75 -27.02 -0.31
C ILE A 71 5.55 -27.71 1.04
N ASP A 72 5.67 -29.03 1.05
CA ASP A 72 5.34 -29.86 2.21
C ASP A 72 6.56 -30.38 2.96
N SER A 73 7.77 -29.99 2.54
CA SER A 73 9.01 -30.42 3.18
C SER A 73 9.98 -29.25 3.37
N GLN A 74 10.84 -29.40 4.36
CA GLN A 74 11.90 -28.43 4.62
C GLN A 74 12.87 -28.29 3.44
N GLU A 75 13.11 -29.36 2.69
CA GLU A 75 13.99 -29.32 1.51
C GLU A 75 13.46 -28.42 0.42
N ARG A 76 12.16 -28.58 0.07
CA ARG A 76 11.50 -27.71 -0.90
C ARG A 76 11.41 -26.26 -0.43
N ALA A 77 11.19 -26.07 0.86
CA ALA A 77 11.17 -24.74 1.46
C ALA A 77 12.55 -24.06 1.38
N ARG A 78 13.64 -24.80 1.51
CA ARG A 78 15.00 -24.26 1.35
C ARG A 78 15.28 -23.71 -0.04
N ASP A 79 14.72 -24.32 -1.06
CA ASP A 79 14.90 -23.86 -2.45
C ASP A 79 14.31 -22.46 -2.67
N LEU A 80 13.35 -22.06 -1.85
CA LEU A 80 12.73 -20.73 -1.89
C LEU A 80 13.43 -19.72 -0.98
N THR A 81 14.36 -20.13 -0.14
CA THR A 81 15.05 -19.24 0.80
C THR A 81 15.86 -18.18 0.05
N GLY A 82 15.63 -16.90 0.39
CA GLY A 82 16.31 -15.77 -0.24
C GLY A 82 15.62 -15.21 -1.47
N CYS A 83 14.56 -15.87 -1.97
CA CYS A 83 13.79 -15.35 -3.09
C CYS A 83 13.11 -14.01 -2.74
N ALA A 84 13.18 -13.06 -3.65
CA ALA A 84 12.42 -11.83 -3.54
C ALA A 84 10.92 -12.12 -3.73
N VAL A 85 10.10 -11.47 -2.93
CA VAL A 85 8.64 -11.60 -2.97
C VAL A 85 8.05 -10.34 -3.57
N TYR A 86 7.18 -10.54 -4.56
CA TYR A 86 6.49 -9.49 -5.27
C TYR A 86 4.97 -9.65 -5.11
N PHE A 87 4.27 -8.55 -5.26
CA PHE A 87 2.83 -8.50 -5.23
C PHE A 87 2.28 -7.90 -6.53
N PRO A 88 1.20 -8.46 -7.10
CA PRO A 88 0.60 -7.91 -8.32
C PRO A 88 0.00 -6.52 -8.08
N ARG A 89 0.35 -5.56 -8.93
CA ARG A 89 -0.17 -4.18 -8.84
C ARG A 89 -1.68 -4.11 -9.00
N ASN A 90 -2.23 -4.94 -9.89
CA ASN A 90 -3.66 -4.99 -10.14
C ASN A 90 -4.49 -5.52 -8.95
N LEU A 91 -3.88 -6.32 -8.07
CA LEU A 91 -4.54 -6.77 -6.84
C LEU A 91 -4.42 -5.74 -5.71
N SER A 92 -3.33 -4.97 -5.68
CA SER A 92 -3.18 -3.87 -4.72
C SER A 92 -4.18 -2.73 -4.98
N ASP A 93 -4.51 -2.51 -6.24
CA ASP A 93 -5.48 -1.49 -6.66
C ASP A 93 -6.94 -1.91 -6.40
N SER A 94 -7.20 -3.21 -6.30
CA SER A 94 -8.57 -3.75 -6.10
C SER A 94 -9.02 -3.82 -4.65
N SER A 95 -8.10 -3.71 -3.71
CA SER A 95 -8.44 -3.59 -2.30
C SER A 95 -8.61 -2.13 -1.92
N ASP A 96 -9.83 -1.64 -2.12
CA ASP A 96 -10.35 -0.41 -1.52
C ASP A 96 -9.32 0.54 -0.88
N ASP A 97 -9.11 1.67 -1.55
CA ASP A 97 -8.81 2.97 -0.94
C ASP A 97 -7.59 3.12 -0.02
N THR A 98 -6.66 2.18 0.03
CA THR A 98 -5.37 2.45 0.68
C THR A 98 -4.33 2.92 -0.34
N VAL A 99 -4.62 4.04 -0.98
CA VAL A 99 -3.58 4.88 -1.56
C VAL A 99 -2.63 5.17 -0.40
N THR A 100 -1.39 4.72 -0.48
CA THR A 100 -0.42 5.04 0.56
C THR A 100 -0.27 6.57 0.62
N TRP A 101 -0.19 7.11 1.81
CA TRP A 101 -0.11 8.57 1.99
C TRP A 101 1.02 9.22 1.18
N SER A 102 2.06 8.46 0.88
CA SER A 102 3.15 8.91 0.01
C SER A 102 2.76 9.00 -1.48
N GLU A 103 1.79 8.21 -1.94
CA GLU A 103 1.35 8.24 -3.34
C GLU A 103 0.46 9.44 -3.66
N ILE A 104 -0.22 9.99 -2.66
CA ILE A 104 -1.08 11.16 -2.85
C ILE A 104 -0.31 12.49 -2.94
N ILE A 105 0.96 12.49 -2.65
CA ILE A 105 1.81 13.67 -2.87
C ILE A 105 1.82 13.99 -4.37
N GLY A 106 1.44 15.21 -4.71
CA GLY A 106 1.27 15.66 -6.10
C GLY A 106 -0.15 15.50 -6.64
N PHE A 107 -1.09 14.95 -5.84
CA PHE A 107 -2.50 14.90 -6.23
C PHE A 107 -3.16 16.28 -6.05
N THR A 108 -4.13 16.56 -6.91
CA THR A 108 -4.97 17.75 -6.77
C THR A 108 -6.12 17.46 -5.79
N LEU A 109 -6.26 18.31 -4.79
CA LEU A 109 -7.38 18.22 -3.83
C LEU A 109 -8.54 19.09 -4.31
N THR A 110 -9.71 18.46 -4.40
CA THR A 110 -10.96 19.13 -4.81
C THR A 110 -11.97 19.03 -3.67
N ASP A 111 -12.61 20.16 -3.33
CA ASP A 111 -13.70 20.19 -2.36
C ASP A 111 -15.01 19.78 -3.05
N THR A 112 -15.65 18.73 -2.56
CA THR A 112 -16.93 18.24 -3.10
C THR A 112 -18.11 19.14 -2.82
N ASN A 113 -18.05 19.95 -1.76
CA ASN A 113 -19.11 20.90 -1.42
C ASN A 113 -19.19 22.06 -2.42
N SER A 114 -18.04 22.62 -2.77
CA SER A 114 -17.95 23.75 -3.70
C SER A 114 -17.66 23.33 -5.14
N GLY A 115 -17.15 22.12 -5.35
CA GLY A 115 -16.68 21.63 -6.64
C GLY A 115 -15.41 22.32 -7.14
N GLN A 116 -14.73 23.07 -6.27
CA GLN A 116 -13.53 23.82 -6.63
C GLN A 116 -12.26 23.07 -6.23
N SER A 117 -11.22 23.18 -7.06
CA SER A 117 -9.89 22.72 -6.72
C SER A 117 -9.30 23.60 -5.64
N VAL A 118 -8.84 22.97 -4.55
CA VAL A 118 -8.22 23.65 -3.40
C VAL A 118 -6.73 23.89 -3.67
N GLY A 119 -6.04 22.90 -4.22
CA GLY A 119 -4.63 22.96 -4.50
C GLY A 119 -4.00 21.58 -4.69
N THR A 120 -2.67 21.52 -4.63
CA THR A 120 -1.91 20.29 -4.80
C THR A 120 -1.33 19.84 -3.45
N VAL A 121 -1.46 18.55 -3.12
CA VAL A 121 -0.88 17.97 -1.90
C VAL A 121 0.64 17.95 -2.02
N ARG A 122 1.33 18.66 -1.16
CA ARG A 122 2.80 18.73 -1.11
C ARG A 122 3.42 17.75 -0.15
N SER A 123 2.80 17.58 1.01
CA SER A 123 3.26 16.64 2.02
C SER A 123 2.10 16.10 2.85
N VAL A 124 2.35 15.02 3.55
CA VAL A 124 1.42 14.40 4.47
C VAL A 124 2.11 14.26 5.82
N ASP A 125 1.57 14.92 6.83
CA ASP A 125 2.07 14.80 8.19
C ASP A 125 1.29 13.74 8.95
N SER A 126 1.94 12.63 9.21
CA SER A 126 1.44 11.52 10.01
C SER A 126 2.11 11.42 11.39
N SER A 127 2.84 12.45 11.80
CA SER A 127 3.57 12.47 13.07
C SER A 127 2.67 12.59 14.29
N THR A 128 1.45 13.03 14.09
CA THR A 128 0.44 13.14 15.15
C THR A 128 -0.69 12.12 14.95
N ALA A 129 -1.53 11.94 15.98
CA ALA A 129 -2.73 11.11 15.90
C ALA A 129 -3.74 11.59 14.83
N ASN A 130 -3.60 12.83 14.38
CA ASN A 130 -4.41 13.43 13.33
C ASN A 130 -3.54 13.59 12.09
N LEU A 131 -3.92 12.90 11.01
CA LEU A 131 -3.27 13.05 9.72
C LEU A 131 -3.62 14.42 9.12
N LEU A 132 -2.61 15.14 8.63
CA LEU A 132 -2.77 16.44 7.99
C LEU A 132 -2.19 16.43 6.58
N PHE A 133 -2.94 16.95 5.62
CA PHE A 133 -2.43 17.25 4.28
C PHE A 133 -1.95 18.69 4.22
N GLU A 134 -0.72 18.89 3.80
CA GLU A 134 -0.20 20.19 3.43
C GLU A 134 -0.48 20.40 1.94
N VAL A 135 -1.37 21.35 1.65
CA VAL A 135 -1.88 21.61 0.29
C VAL A 135 -1.43 22.98 -0.16
N GLU A 136 -0.84 23.07 -1.34
CA GLU A 136 -0.45 24.34 -1.97
C GLU A 136 -1.54 24.80 -2.94
N PRO A 137 -2.29 25.86 -2.63
CA PRO A 137 -3.25 26.43 -3.56
C PRO A 137 -2.55 27.19 -4.70
N PRO A 138 -3.25 27.42 -5.85
CA PRO A 138 -2.68 28.14 -7.00
C PRO A 138 -2.23 29.57 -6.70
N GLU A 139 -2.81 30.18 -5.68
CA GLU A 139 -2.51 31.54 -5.25
C GLU A 139 -1.27 31.67 -4.36
N GLY A 140 -0.69 30.51 -3.97
CA GLY A 140 0.45 30.42 -3.06
C GLY A 140 0.05 30.39 -1.58
N GLY A 141 0.95 29.94 -0.75
CA GLY A 141 0.72 29.66 0.67
C GLY A 141 0.35 28.18 0.90
N ASP A 142 0.64 27.68 2.09
CA ASP A 142 0.35 26.29 2.43
C ASP A 142 -0.88 26.23 3.33
N ILE A 143 -1.82 25.34 3.00
CA ILE A 143 -3.02 25.10 3.77
C ILE A 143 -2.92 23.73 4.42
N LEU A 144 -3.14 23.66 5.73
CA LEU A 144 -3.22 22.39 6.46
C LEU A 144 -4.67 21.91 6.50
N ILE A 145 -4.91 20.73 5.94
CA ILE A 145 -6.24 20.13 5.86
C ILE A 145 -6.25 18.82 6.65
N PRO A 146 -7.16 18.67 7.64
CA PRO A 146 -7.32 17.39 8.33
C PRO A 146 -7.72 16.29 7.35
N ALA A 147 -6.94 15.21 7.32
CA ALA A 147 -7.16 14.07 6.43
C ALA A 147 -7.89 12.95 7.16
N ASN A 148 -9.06 13.23 7.72
CA ASN A 148 -9.90 12.20 8.29
C ASN A 148 -10.58 11.38 7.19
N GLU A 149 -10.64 10.07 7.37
CA GLU A 149 -11.33 9.17 6.44
C GLU A 149 -12.77 9.59 6.18
N ASP A 150 -13.46 10.12 7.19
CA ASP A 150 -14.82 10.63 7.09
C ASP A 150 -14.98 11.85 6.14
N LEU A 151 -13.90 12.57 5.90
CA LEU A 151 -13.88 13.75 5.01
C LEU A 151 -13.48 13.41 3.58
N ILE A 152 -12.90 12.23 3.35
CA ILE A 152 -12.44 11.78 2.04
C ILE A 152 -13.59 11.08 1.33
N ASP A 153 -14.06 11.64 0.22
CA ASP A 153 -15.14 11.05 -0.57
C ASP A 153 -14.60 10.01 -1.58
N SER A 154 -13.49 10.31 -2.26
CA SER A 154 -12.88 9.40 -3.22
C SER A 154 -11.47 9.79 -3.62
N PHE A 155 -10.72 8.80 -4.11
CA PHE A 155 -9.43 8.97 -4.75
C PHE A 155 -9.52 8.54 -6.20
N ASP A 156 -8.95 9.34 -7.10
CA ASP A 156 -8.78 8.98 -8.50
C ASP A 156 -7.27 8.95 -8.82
N VAL A 157 -6.70 7.77 -8.82
CA VAL A 157 -5.26 7.55 -9.04
C VAL A 157 -4.86 7.90 -10.48
N GLU A 158 -5.73 7.64 -11.45
CA GLU A 158 -5.46 7.94 -12.86
C GLU A 158 -5.39 9.44 -13.13
N ARG A 159 -6.30 10.18 -12.53
CA ARG A 159 -6.35 11.65 -12.65
C ARG A 159 -5.50 12.36 -11.62
N ARG A 160 -4.96 11.63 -10.64
CA ARG A 160 -4.26 12.17 -9.48
C ARG A 160 -5.09 13.24 -8.77
N GLU A 161 -6.31 12.88 -8.43
CA GLU A 161 -7.27 13.76 -7.78
C GLU A 161 -7.80 13.13 -6.50
N ILE A 162 -7.88 13.95 -5.44
CA ILE A 162 -8.55 13.59 -4.18
C ILE A 162 -9.78 14.46 -4.04
N LYS A 163 -10.92 13.85 -3.81
CA LYS A 163 -12.15 14.55 -3.48
C LYS A 163 -12.43 14.44 -2.00
N MET A 164 -12.52 15.59 -1.35
CA MET A 164 -12.78 15.69 0.08
C MET A 164 -13.98 16.61 0.33
N ARG A 165 -14.74 16.26 1.36
CA ARG A 165 -15.80 17.13 1.88
C ARG A 165 -15.25 18.00 2.99
N LEU A 166 -14.86 19.22 2.64
CA LEU A 166 -14.26 20.14 3.60
C LEU A 166 -15.34 20.83 4.44
N PRO A 167 -15.13 21.01 5.76
CA PRO A 167 -16.00 21.82 6.59
C PRO A 167 -16.08 23.26 6.11
N GLU A 168 -17.28 23.84 6.21
CA GLU A 168 -17.47 25.26 5.87
C GLU A 168 -16.55 26.15 6.72
N GLY A 169 -15.89 27.12 6.08
CA GLY A 169 -15.00 28.06 6.75
C GLY A 169 -13.54 27.59 6.90
N LEU A 170 -13.22 26.33 6.61
CA LEU A 170 -11.84 25.85 6.72
C LEU A 170 -10.90 26.60 5.75
N LEU A 171 -11.37 26.84 4.53
CA LEU A 171 -10.60 27.56 3.51
C LEU A 171 -10.53 29.07 3.78
N ASP A 172 -11.52 29.62 4.46
CA ASP A 172 -11.57 31.06 4.78
C ASP A 172 -10.59 31.44 5.88
N LEU A 173 -10.26 30.51 6.78
CA LEU A 173 -9.27 30.73 7.84
C LEU A 173 -7.85 30.93 7.29
N HIS A 174 -7.57 30.46 6.10
CA HIS A 174 -6.25 30.54 5.46
C HIS A 174 -6.13 31.67 4.42
N ARG A 175 -7.23 32.42 4.18
CA ARG A 175 -7.26 33.58 3.27
C ARG A 175 -6.97 34.92 3.95
N LEU A 176 -6.67 34.86 5.23
CA LEU A 176 -6.32 36.07 6.01
C LEU A 176 -4.84 36.42 5.94
#